data_8c79587deca0ef689e931e8b37d9673b
#
_entry.id   8c79587deca0ef689e931e8b37d9673b
#
_cell.length_a   1.000
_cell.length_b   1.000
_cell.length_c   1.000
_cell.angle_alpha   90.00
_cell.angle_beta   90.00
_cell.angle_gamma   90.00
#
_symmetry.space_group_name_H-M   'P 1'
#
loop_
_entity.id
_entity.type
_entity.pdbx_description
1 polymer ?
#
loop_
_entity_poly.entity_id
_entity_poly.type
_entity_poly.pdbx_seq_one_letter_code
_entity_poly.pdbx_strand_id
1 'polypeptide(L)'
;MHKILLSLLMVLIISLCGCAGKEEVTEDPETVNAADLWKRISQDDPYTEYAFWPGVEGIMDGNAPHGAFIQTFVNDKALEPTEAGYPYGSLIVKENYMPDKTLAKLTIMYKVKGYDPQSGDWFWAVYGPDGTIEGEGRMQSCIGCHSVRADQDHVFLKSYR
;
A
#
# COMPACT_ATOMS: atom_id res chain seq x y z
N MET A 1 -21.57 37.01 66.65
CA MET A 1 -21.58 37.48 65.25
C MET A 1 -20.42 36.81 64.50
N HIS A 2 -20.65 35.61 63.90
CA HIS A 2 -19.65 34.84 63.20
C HIS A 2 -19.89 35.01 61.70
N LYS A 3 -18.91 35.60 61.00
CA LYS A 3 -18.91 35.73 59.54
C LYS A 3 -18.33 34.45 58.96
N ILE A 4 -19.17 33.64 58.28
CA ILE A 4 -18.75 32.49 57.55
C ILE A 4 -18.26 32.96 56.18
N LEU A 5 -16.98 32.77 55.90
CA LEU A 5 -16.34 33.08 54.61
C LEU A 5 -16.52 31.83 53.73
N LEU A 6 -17.38 31.91 52.71
CA LEU A 6 -17.58 30.84 51.75
C LEU A 6 -16.50 30.98 50.68
N SER A 7 -15.49 30.07 50.69
CA SER A 7 -14.45 29.98 49.68
C SER A 7 -14.98 29.18 48.49
N LEU A 8 -15.19 29.84 47.37
CA LEU A 8 -15.63 29.23 46.11
C LEU A 8 -14.39 28.63 45.43
N LEU A 9 -14.23 27.32 45.47
CA LEU A 9 -13.18 26.58 44.78
C LEU A 9 -13.60 26.37 43.32
N MET A 10 -13.05 27.18 42.43
CA MET A 10 -13.28 27.08 40.98
C MET A 10 -12.39 25.97 40.45
N VAL A 11 -12.96 24.78 40.19
CA VAL A 11 -12.27 23.64 39.55
C VAL A 11 -12.19 23.94 38.05
N LEU A 12 -11.01 24.28 37.57
CA LEU A 12 -10.70 24.45 36.15
C LEU A 12 -10.54 23.07 35.51
N ILE A 13 -11.57 22.57 34.84
CA ILE A 13 -11.49 21.36 34.06
C ILE A 13 -10.76 21.70 32.76
N ILE A 14 -9.45 21.38 32.68
CA ILE A 14 -8.69 21.42 31.43
C ILE A 14 -9.10 20.19 30.63
N SER A 15 -9.98 20.38 29.64
CA SER A 15 -10.31 19.37 28.64
C SER A 15 -9.07 19.21 27.72
N LEU A 16 -8.24 18.19 27.98
CA LEU A 16 -7.23 17.74 27.03
C LEU A 16 -7.94 17.11 25.84
N CYS A 17 -8.16 17.91 24.80
CA CYS A 17 -8.54 17.41 23.50
C CYS A 17 -7.32 16.68 22.92
N GLY A 18 -7.16 15.40 23.24
CA GLY A 18 -6.16 14.54 22.63
C GLY A 18 -6.53 14.33 21.16
N CYS A 19 -5.82 15.01 20.26
CA CYS A 19 -5.77 14.54 18.86
C CYS A 19 -5.13 13.16 18.89
N ALA A 20 -5.95 12.11 18.82
CA ALA A 20 -5.50 10.77 18.50
C ALA A 20 -4.99 10.81 17.06
N GLY A 21 -3.71 11.14 16.88
CA GLY A 21 -3.02 10.88 15.64
C GLY A 21 -3.15 9.38 15.39
N LYS A 22 -3.68 8.97 14.24
CA LYS A 22 -3.58 7.58 13.81
C LYS A 22 -2.09 7.25 13.83
N GLU A 23 -1.69 6.35 14.73
CA GLU A 23 -0.34 5.80 14.71
C GLU A 23 -0.13 5.19 13.32
N GLU A 24 0.82 5.74 12.60
CA GLU A 24 1.23 5.17 11.33
C GLU A 24 1.93 3.84 11.64
N VAL A 25 1.22 2.74 11.45
CA VAL A 25 1.80 1.40 11.58
C VAL A 25 2.84 1.26 10.46
N THR A 26 4.08 1.59 10.78
CA THR A 26 5.21 1.32 9.91
C THR A 26 5.66 -0.12 10.18
N GLU A 27 5.50 -1.01 9.20
CA GLU A 27 6.10 -2.34 9.31
C GLU A 27 7.63 -2.22 9.42
N ASP A 28 8.21 -3.11 10.21
CA ASP A 28 9.65 -3.23 10.34
C ASP A 28 10.22 -3.82 9.03
N PRO A 29 11.12 -3.12 8.33
CA PRO A 29 11.70 -3.59 7.08
C PRO A 29 12.46 -4.90 7.20
N GLU A 30 12.90 -5.29 8.41
CA GLU A 30 13.58 -6.56 8.66
C GLU A 30 12.61 -7.75 8.75
N THR A 31 11.31 -7.51 8.99
CA THR A 31 10.31 -8.57 9.24
C THR A 31 9.26 -8.68 8.16
N VAL A 32 9.17 -7.72 7.24
CA VAL A 32 8.19 -7.78 6.14
C VAL A 32 8.39 -9.05 5.30
N ASN A 33 7.31 -9.80 5.08
CA ASN A 33 7.32 -11.04 4.32
C ASN A 33 6.01 -11.25 3.54
N ALA A 34 6.04 -12.12 2.53
CA ALA A 34 4.89 -12.37 1.67
C ALA A 34 3.75 -13.11 2.39
N ALA A 35 4.04 -13.94 3.40
CA ALA A 35 2.97 -14.68 4.07
C ALA A 35 2.06 -13.75 4.89
N ASP A 36 2.63 -12.83 5.64
CA ASP A 36 1.89 -11.82 6.41
C ASP A 36 1.20 -10.82 5.48
N LEU A 37 1.88 -10.42 4.41
CA LEU A 37 1.28 -9.56 3.38
C LEU A 37 0.08 -10.24 2.71
N TRP A 38 0.17 -11.53 2.38
CA TRP A 38 -0.97 -12.28 1.83
C TRP A 38 -2.15 -12.33 2.78
N LYS A 39 -1.90 -12.66 4.06
CA LYS A 39 -2.94 -12.66 5.08
C LYS A 39 -3.62 -11.29 5.15
N ARG A 40 -2.85 -10.22 5.15
CA ARG A 40 -3.37 -8.85 5.18
C ARG A 40 -4.30 -8.58 3.99
N ILE A 41 -3.80 -8.74 2.76
CA ILE A 41 -4.53 -8.33 1.55
C ILE A 41 -5.64 -9.32 1.11
N SER A 42 -5.71 -10.51 1.71
CA SER A 42 -6.75 -11.50 1.39
C SER A 42 -7.80 -11.67 2.50
N GLN A 43 -7.50 -11.29 3.76
CA GLN A 43 -8.35 -11.56 4.91
C GLN A 43 -8.61 -10.31 5.77
N ASP A 44 -7.54 -9.63 6.21
CA ASP A 44 -7.65 -8.56 7.20
C ASP A 44 -8.09 -7.22 6.55
N ASP A 45 -7.65 -6.97 5.33
CA ASP A 45 -7.92 -5.77 4.52
C ASP A 45 -7.95 -6.20 3.02
N PRO A 46 -9.04 -6.85 2.57
CA PRO A 46 -9.08 -7.50 1.26
C PRO A 46 -8.84 -6.54 0.10
N TYR A 47 -7.82 -6.82 -0.72
CA TYR A 47 -7.47 -5.97 -1.85
C TYR A 47 -8.61 -5.81 -2.88
N THR A 48 -9.55 -6.73 -2.92
CA THR A 48 -10.72 -6.66 -3.78
C THR A 48 -11.69 -5.54 -3.40
N GLU A 49 -11.53 -4.97 -2.20
CA GLU A 49 -12.26 -3.81 -1.71
C GLU A 49 -11.51 -2.48 -1.96
N TYR A 50 -10.27 -2.55 -2.45
CA TYR A 50 -9.49 -1.37 -2.78
C TYR A 50 -10.05 -0.67 -4.03
N ALA A 51 -9.72 0.61 -4.17
CA ALA A 51 -10.04 1.35 -5.36
C ALA A 51 -9.28 0.82 -6.58
N PHE A 52 -9.86 0.95 -7.76
CA PHE A 52 -9.09 0.83 -8.98
C PHE A 52 -8.10 1.99 -9.11
N TRP A 53 -7.02 1.75 -9.82
CA TRP A 53 -6.12 2.83 -10.17
C TRP A 53 -6.89 3.91 -10.96
N PRO A 54 -6.77 5.22 -10.59
CA PRO A 54 -7.51 6.27 -11.25
C PRO A 54 -7.30 6.31 -12.77
N GLY A 55 -8.40 6.26 -13.54
CA GLY A 55 -8.39 6.26 -14.99
C GLY A 55 -8.07 4.92 -15.66
N VAL A 56 -7.97 3.83 -14.86
CA VAL A 56 -7.73 2.46 -15.36
C VAL A 56 -8.62 1.44 -14.65
N GLU A 57 -9.91 1.68 -14.68
CA GLU A 57 -10.91 0.87 -14.00
C GLU A 57 -11.20 -0.42 -14.78
N GLY A 58 -11.20 -1.55 -14.06
CA GLY A 58 -11.49 -2.86 -14.61
C GLY A 58 -10.33 -3.51 -15.37
N ILE A 59 -10.66 -4.55 -16.15
CA ILE A 59 -9.68 -5.34 -16.89
C ILE A 59 -9.27 -4.60 -18.16
N MET A 60 -7.96 -4.49 -18.35
CA MET A 60 -7.32 -3.79 -19.46
C MET A 60 -6.33 -4.69 -20.18
N ASP A 61 -5.91 -4.28 -21.38
CA ASP A 61 -4.78 -4.90 -22.07
C ASP A 61 -3.51 -4.79 -21.25
N GLY A 62 -2.86 -5.93 -21.03
CA GLY A 62 -1.59 -6.03 -20.35
C GLY A 62 -0.42 -6.09 -21.32
N ASN A 63 0.78 -6.08 -20.77
CA ASN A 63 2.02 -6.30 -21.51
C ASN A 63 2.93 -7.22 -20.68
N ALA A 64 3.77 -8.00 -21.35
CA ALA A 64 4.76 -8.79 -20.67
C ALA A 64 5.60 -7.91 -19.71
N PRO A 65 5.93 -8.41 -18.51
CA PRO A 65 5.69 -9.75 -17.99
C PRO A 65 4.32 -9.92 -17.25
N HIS A 66 3.42 -8.94 -17.30
CA HIS A 66 2.19 -8.89 -16.52
C HIS A 66 0.97 -9.58 -17.16
N GLY A 67 1.15 -10.42 -18.16
CA GLY A 67 0.03 -11.15 -18.77
C GLY A 67 -0.66 -10.41 -19.93
N ALA A 68 -1.63 -11.08 -20.59
CA ALA A 68 -2.37 -10.53 -21.72
C ALA A 68 -3.33 -9.42 -21.28
N PHE A 69 -3.91 -9.57 -20.09
CA PHE A 69 -4.77 -8.56 -19.47
C PHE A 69 -4.34 -8.33 -18.03
N ILE A 70 -4.64 -7.14 -17.49
CA ILE A 70 -4.35 -6.75 -16.13
C ILE A 70 -5.54 -6.00 -15.51
N GLN A 71 -5.63 -6.06 -14.19
CA GLN A 71 -6.47 -5.17 -13.39
C GLN A 71 -5.66 -4.71 -12.18
N THR A 72 -5.74 -3.43 -11.84
CA THR A 72 -4.89 -2.86 -10.78
C THR A 72 -5.73 -2.22 -9.70
N PHE A 73 -5.50 -2.66 -8.48
CA PHE A 73 -6.11 -2.14 -7.26
C PHE A 73 -5.07 -1.40 -6.43
N VAL A 74 -5.51 -0.37 -5.74
CA VAL A 74 -4.65 0.46 -4.89
C VAL A 74 -5.37 0.80 -3.59
N ASN A 75 -4.65 0.72 -2.47
CA ASN A 75 -5.22 1.18 -1.20
C ASN A 75 -5.24 2.71 -1.11
N ASP A 76 -5.91 3.26 -0.10
CA ASP A 76 -6.06 4.71 0.09
C ASP A 76 -4.72 5.45 0.09
N LYS A 77 -3.67 4.87 0.69
CA LYS A 77 -2.34 5.51 0.71
C LYS A 77 -1.74 5.65 -0.70
N ALA A 78 -1.95 4.67 -1.56
CA ALA A 78 -1.44 4.72 -2.93
C ALA A 78 -2.24 5.65 -3.86
N LEU A 79 -3.42 6.12 -3.43
CA LEU A 79 -4.20 7.13 -4.14
C LEU A 79 -3.67 8.57 -3.95
N GLU A 80 -2.81 8.78 -2.95
CA GLU A 80 -2.33 10.11 -2.57
C GLU A 80 -0.80 10.25 -2.71
N PRO A 81 -0.23 10.04 -3.92
CA PRO A 81 1.20 10.24 -4.13
C PRO A 81 1.56 11.71 -3.92
N THR A 82 2.73 11.94 -3.38
CA THR A 82 3.31 13.27 -3.18
C THR A 82 4.43 13.54 -4.19
N GLU A 83 5.00 14.76 -4.19
CA GLU A 83 6.22 15.04 -4.98
C GLU A 83 7.41 14.16 -4.57
N ALA A 84 7.42 13.65 -3.32
CA ALA A 84 8.45 12.74 -2.83
C ALA A 84 8.20 11.26 -3.20
N GLY A 85 7.10 10.95 -3.86
CA GLY A 85 6.68 9.60 -4.22
C GLY A 85 5.45 9.11 -3.44
N TYR A 86 5.27 7.78 -3.41
CA TYR A 86 4.17 7.15 -2.71
C TYR A 86 4.40 7.13 -1.20
N PRO A 87 3.39 7.40 -0.36
CA PRO A 87 3.50 7.27 1.09
C PRO A 87 3.86 5.85 1.51
N TYR A 88 4.60 5.71 2.62
CA TYR A 88 4.83 4.39 3.21
C TYR A 88 3.52 3.72 3.62
N GLY A 89 3.42 2.42 3.37
CA GLY A 89 2.19 1.66 3.50
C GLY A 89 1.31 1.65 2.23
N SER A 90 1.74 2.31 1.15
CA SER A 90 1.07 2.18 -0.16
C SER A 90 1.13 0.74 -0.66
N LEU A 91 -0.01 0.24 -1.09
CA LEU A 91 -0.18 -1.09 -1.69
C LEU A 91 -0.75 -0.94 -3.10
N ILE A 92 -0.07 -1.57 -4.05
CA ILE A 92 -0.50 -1.69 -5.44
C ILE A 92 -0.58 -3.17 -5.74
N VAL A 93 -1.78 -3.67 -5.99
CA VAL A 93 -2.06 -5.07 -6.32
C VAL A 93 -2.47 -5.16 -7.77
N LYS A 94 -1.74 -5.92 -8.55
CA LYS A 94 -2.04 -6.13 -9.95
C LYS A 94 -2.38 -7.59 -10.20
N GLU A 95 -3.61 -7.83 -10.61
CA GLU A 95 -4.04 -9.10 -11.17
C GLU A 95 -3.54 -9.24 -12.60
N ASN A 96 -2.95 -10.38 -12.90
CA ASN A 96 -2.38 -10.68 -14.21
C ASN A 96 -3.16 -11.85 -14.80
N TYR A 97 -3.73 -11.65 -15.98
CA TYR A 97 -4.63 -12.61 -16.61
C TYR A 97 -4.06 -13.20 -17.88
N MET A 98 -4.44 -14.45 -18.14
CA MET A 98 -4.19 -15.15 -19.36
C MET A 98 -5.05 -14.58 -20.52
N PRO A 99 -4.78 -14.96 -21.80
CA PRO A 99 -5.60 -14.54 -22.94
C PRO A 99 -7.10 -14.92 -22.85
N ASP A 100 -7.42 -15.99 -22.14
CA ASP A 100 -8.79 -16.45 -21.86
C ASP A 100 -9.44 -15.74 -20.66
N LYS A 101 -8.74 -14.76 -20.08
CA LYS A 101 -9.13 -14.00 -18.89
C LYS A 101 -9.18 -14.81 -17.59
N THR A 102 -8.55 -15.96 -17.52
CA THR A 102 -8.31 -16.64 -16.25
C THR A 102 -7.20 -15.93 -15.47
N LEU A 103 -7.37 -15.78 -14.15
CA LEU A 103 -6.34 -15.18 -13.28
C LEU A 103 -5.12 -16.11 -13.26
N ALA A 104 -3.98 -15.59 -13.67
CA ALA A 104 -2.73 -16.33 -13.67
C ALA A 104 -1.93 -16.14 -12.38
N LYS A 105 -1.84 -14.88 -11.92
CA LYS A 105 -1.09 -14.53 -10.70
C LYS A 105 -1.40 -13.10 -10.26
N LEU A 106 -0.99 -12.80 -9.04
CA LEU A 106 -0.96 -11.43 -8.51
C LEU A 106 0.50 -10.96 -8.39
N THR A 107 0.74 -9.70 -8.75
CA THR A 107 2.01 -9.03 -8.50
C THR A 107 1.76 -7.81 -7.63
N ILE A 108 2.51 -7.70 -6.52
CA ILE A 108 2.29 -6.70 -5.50
C ILE A 108 3.52 -5.83 -5.34
N MET A 109 3.29 -4.53 -5.18
CA MET A 109 4.25 -3.55 -4.68
C MET A 109 3.75 -3.02 -3.33
N TYR A 110 4.54 -3.19 -2.28
CA TYR A 110 4.24 -2.69 -0.95
C TYR A 110 5.36 -1.77 -0.46
N LYS A 111 5.04 -0.51 -0.16
CA LYS A 111 6.01 0.52 0.23
C LYS A 111 6.33 0.43 1.72
N VAL A 112 7.54 -0.02 2.06
CA VAL A 112 7.98 -0.24 3.44
C VAL A 112 9.20 0.63 3.75
N LYS A 113 9.08 1.51 4.74
CA LYS A 113 10.10 2.48 5.08
C LYS A 113 11.45 1.84 5.42
N GLY A 114 12.49 2.21 4.68
CA GLY A 114 13.85 1.73 4.88
C GLY A 114 14.14 0.32 4.35
N TYR A 115 13.18 -0.29 3.63
CA TYR A 115 13.34 -1.66 3.12
C TYR A 115 14.41 -1.79 2.04
N ASP A 116 14.33 -0.94 1.02
CA ASP A 116 15.29 -0.89 -0.11
C ASP A 116 15.39 0.54 -0.67
N PRO A 117 16.10 1.45 0.02
CA PRO A 117 16.16 2.85 -0.38
C PRO A 117 16.70 3.09 -1.79
N GLN A 118 17.47 2.14 -2.34
CA GLN A 118 18.01 2.24 -3.70
C GLN A 118 16.97 1.92 -4.78
N SER A 119 15.90 1.19 -4.39
CA SER A 119 14.82 0.80 -5.29
C SER A 119 13.47 1.33 -4.79
N GLY A 120 13.47 2.48 -4.12
CA GLY A 120 12.27 3.18 -3.69
C GLY A 120 11.53 2.54 -2.51
N ASP A 121 12.21 1.76 -1.69
CA ASP A 121 11.61 1.12 -0.51
C ASP A 121 10.43 0.19 -0.81
N TRP A 122 10.37 -0.39 -2.02
CA TRP A 122 9.34 -1.32 -2.42
C TRP A 122 9.69 -2.77 -2.08
N PHE A 123 8.84 -3.38 -1.25
CA PHE A 123 8.78 -4.84 -1.10
C PHE A 123 7.93 -5.41 -2.25
N TRP A 124 8.43 -6.41 -2.94
CA TRP A 124 7.78 -7.06 -4.06
C TRP A 124 7.28 -8.43 -3.65
N ALA A 125 6.08 -8.81 -4.11
CA ALA A 125 5.56 -10.15 -3.93
C ALA A 125 4.83 -10.63 -5.18
N VAL A 126 4.89 -11.93 -5.42
CA VAL A 126 4.17 -12.63 -6.48
C VAL A 126 3.46 -13.82 -5.88
N TYR A 127 2.16 -13.90 -6.15
CA TYR A 127 1.33 -15.01 -5.68
C TYR A 127 0.61 -15.68 -6.85
N GLY A 128 0.45 -17.00 -6.75
CA GLY A 128 -0.53 -17.72 -7.54
C GLY A 128 -1.97 -17.29 -7.20
N PRO A 129 -2.96 -17.70 -8.00
CA PRO A 129 -4.36 -17.36 -7.76
C PRO A 129 -4.92 -17.87 -6.42
N ASP A 130 -4.30 -18.91 -5.88
CA ASP A 130 -4.64 -19.56 -4.61
C ASP A 130 -3.85 -18.98 -3.39
N GLY A 131 -3.00 -17.97 -3.62
CA GLY A 131 -2.14 -17.39 -2.61
C GLY A 131 -0.80 -18.09 -2.42
N THR A 132 -0.48 -19.08 -3.23
CA THR A 132 0.86 -19.69 -3.23
C THR A 132 1.92 -18.64 -3.53
N ILE A 133 2.92 -18.49 -2.65
CA ILE A 133 4.02 -17.54 -2.82
C ILE A 133 4.94 -18.03 -3.94
N GLU A 134 5.03 -17.29 -5.04
CA GLU A 134 5.91 -17.58 -6.18
C GLU A 134 7.22 -16.77 -6.13
N GLY A 135 7.24 -15.70 -5.35
CA GLY A 135 8.41 -14.88 -5.13
C GLY A 135 8.15 -13.72 -4.17
N GLU A 136 9.21 -13.25 -3.52
CA GLU A 136 9.13 -12.13 -2.59
C GLU A 136 10.45 -11.39 -2.44
N GLY A 137 10.38 -10.18 -1.90
CA GLY A 137 11.53 -9.42 -1.45
C GLY A 137 12.09 -8.48 -2.52
N ARG A 138 13.41 -8.32 -2.55
CA ARG A 138 14.14 -7.47 -3.52
C ARG A 138 14.30 -8.19 -4.85
N MET A 139 13.19 -8.44 -5.54
CA MET A 139 13.14 -9.23 -6.77
C MET A 139 13.76 -8.47 -7.95
N GLN A 140 14.95 -8.86 -8.38
CA GLN A 140 15.67 -8.21 -9.49
C GLN A 140 14.90 -8.24 -10.82
N SER A 141 14.05 -9.23 -11.03
CA SER A 141 13.16 -9.31 -12.19
C SER A 141 12.10 -8.19 -12.21
N CYS A 142 11.67 -7.72 -11.04
CA CYS A 142 10.74 -6.60 -10.89
C CYS A 142 11.51 -5.27 -10.93
N ILE A 143 12.52 -5.15 -10.08
CA ILE A 143 13.32 -3.93 -9.91
C ILE A 143 13.96 -3.50 -11.23
N GLY A 144 14.52 -4.45 -12.00
CA GLY A 144 15.21 -4.15 -13.27
C GLY A 144 14.29 -3.45 -14.29
N CYS A 145 13.02 -3.86 -14.39
CA CYS A 145 12.06 -3.18 -15.24
C CYS A 145 11.54 -1.88 -14.64
N HIS A 146 11.22 -1.89 -13.34
CA HIS A 146 10.62 -0.75 -12.66
C HIS A 146 11.60 0.41 -12.43
N SER A 147 12.92 0.15 -12.39
CA SER A 147 13.95 1.17 -12.22
C SER A 147 13.98 2.22 -13.34
N VAL A 148 13.47 1.93 -14.53
CA VAL A 148 13.33 2.93 -15.61
C VAL A 148 12.31 4.03 -15.28
N ARG A 149 11.57 3.86 -14.18
CA ARG A 149 10.62 4.82 -13.62
C ARG A 149 11.01 5.29 -12.21
N ALA A 150 12.29 5.32 -11.91
CA ALA A 150 12.77 5.84 -10.63
C ALA A 150 12.32 7.30 -10.37
N ASP A 151 12.15 8.08 -11.43
CA ASP A 151 11.59 9.44 -11.41
C ASP A 151 10.10 9.49 -11.02
N GLN A 152 9.40 8.35 -11.05
CA GLN A 152 8.00 8.17 -10.65
C GLN A 152 7.89 7.15 -9.51
N ASP A 153 8.90 7.11 -8.64
CA ASP A 153 8.98 6.18 -7.52
C ASP A 153 8.78 4.71 -7.95
N HIS A 154 9.39 4.32 -9.09
CA HIS A 154 9.34 2.98 -9.66
C HIS A 154 7.94 2.51 -10.12
N VAL A 155 6.96 3.40 -10.17
CA VAL A 155 5.59 3.05 -10.57
C VAL A 155 5.32 3.48 -12.00
N PHE A 156 4.81 2.56 -12.83
CA PHE A 156 4.35 2.87 -14.16
C PHE A 156 2.96 3.50 -14.08
N LEU A 157 2.92 4.83 -14.06
CA LEU A 157 1.69 5.58 -14.23
C LEU A 157 1.35 5.56 -15.72
N LYS A 158 0.36 4.77 -16.12
CA LYS A 158 -0.28 5.02 -17.40
C LYS A 158 -1.20 6.23 -17.22
N SER A 159 -0.72 7.41 -17.58
CA SER A 159 -1.63 8.47 -17.94
C SER A 159 -2.25 8.10 -19.28
N TYR A 160 -3.43 7.48 -19.27
CA TYR A 160 -4.26 7.42 -20.47
C TYR A 160 -4.81 8.83 -20.67
N ARG A 161 -4.12 9.60 -21.50
CA ARG A 161 -4.66 10.82 -22.12
C ARG A 161 -5.09 10.48 -23.52
#